data_d56fc977032a1a8e9993b267bc450886
#
_entry.id   d56fc977032a1a8e9993b267bc450886
#
_cell.length_a   1.000
_cell.length_b   1.000
_cell.length_c   1.000
_cell.angle_alpha   90.00
_cell.angle_beta   90.00
_cell.angle_gamma   90.00
#
_symmetry.space_group_name_H-M   'P 1'
#
loop_
_entity.id
_entity.type
_entity.pdbx_description
1 polymer ?
#
loop_
_entity_poly.entity_id
_entity_poly.type
_entity_poly.pdbx_seq_one_letter_code
_entity_poly.pdbx_strand_id
1 'polypeptide(L)'
;VHVLEQRTVGPALGEASITSGILAALIGTLAVMIIMPLRYGWSGMLANGMLLCTLSLLMGGMAALGATLTLPGIAGVVLTIGMAVDANVLIFERIREELALGLTPPKAIKAGFERANLSIVDSNLTTIIVAAILYQFGTGPVRGFAVTLTLGIIASMFSAIFLCRIAFDAWMKHTNGTRLSMHGPMELRALSGYLSHFPFLKRVKHVGVLTLLLVMVAGSVGTWRGGLQYGVDFSGGVAAQVRFEHPVSDKQLIGALDPMHLEGLMTQQYGDNNSVWLLRFGLPDMPAQQLGEALLSHLQTVDDGGTVSLDRLETVGPKVGDDLRSSALEAIYYALLLITVYISGRFEQRWGTAALLAGALTATMIALQWMGVPTEGRILAALLLTLFLCWRFRLSFAAGAMASLIFDVTTTTSLLVILG
;
A
#
# COMPACT_ATOMS: atom_id res chain seq x y z
N VAL A 1 -8.26 29.46 19.50
CA VAL A 1 -7.48 28.47 18.76
C VAL A 1 -8.46 27.38 18.37
N HIS A 2 -8.81 27.26 17.08
CA HIS A 2 -9.63 26.15 16.62
C HIS A 2 -8.70 24.97 16.35
N VAL A 3 -8.96 23.84 17.00
CA VAL A 3 -8.27 22.57 16.71
C VAL A 3 -8.79 22.09 15.35
N LEU A 4 -7.90 22.03 14.35
CA LEU A 4 -8.27 21.63 12.99
C LEU A 4 -8.41 20.12 12.83
N GLU A 5 -7.63 19.37 13.58
CA GLU A 5 -7.62 17.91 13.61
C GLU A 5 -7.15 17.44 14.98
N GLN A 6 -7.83 16.48 15.57
CA GLN A 6 -7.40 15.81 16.80
C GLN A 6 -7.65 14.31 16.68
N ARG A 7 -6.63 13.53 17.02
CA ARG A 7 -6.69 12.05 17.04
C ARG A 7 -6.26 11.56 18.42
N THR A 8 -7.17 10.91 19.10
CA THR A 8 -6.91 10.27 20.39
C THR A 8 -7.10 8.76 20.23
N VAL A 9 -6.08 7.99 20.60
CA VAL A 9 -6.12 6.52 20.55
C VAL A 9 -5.95 6.02 21.98
N GLY A 10 -6.89 5.20 22.43
CA GLY A 10 -6.82 4.58 23.75
C GLY A 10 -5.64 3.60 23.87
N PRO A 11 -5.03 3.47 25.06
CA PRO A 11 -3.87 2.60 25.26
C PRO A 11 -4.13 1.15 24.86
N ALA A 12 -5.31 0.63 25.17
CA ALA A 12 -5.71 -0.75 24.85
C ALA A 12 -5.71 -1.04 23.33
N LEU A 13 -6.23 -0.11 22.52
CA LEU A 13 -6.23 -0.26 21.07
C LEU A 13 -4.81 -0.14 20.50
N GLY A 14 -3.99 0.75 21.05
CA GLY A 14 -2.59 0.89 20.67
C GLY A 14 -1.81 -0.40 20.92
N GLU A 15 -1.93 -0.98 22.12
CA GLU A 15 -1.28 -2.23 22.50
C GLU A 15 -1.75 -3.42 21.65
N ALA A 16 -3.06 -3.57 21.46
CA ALA A 16 -3.64 -4.63 20.62
C ALA A 16 -3.16 -4.53 19.17
N SER A 17 -3.09 -3.33 18.61
CA SER A 17 -2.62 -3.10 17.24
C SER A 17 -1.13 -3.39 17.08
N ILE A 18 -0.29 -3.00 18.04
CA ILE A 18 1.14 -3.31 18.06
C ILE A 18 1.35 -4.82 18.15
N THR A 19 0.67 -5.49 19.07
CA THR A 19 0.78 -6.93 19.26
C THR A 19 0.36 -7.71 18.02
N SER A 20 -0.78 -7.33 17.41
CA SER A 20 -1.26 -7.94 16.15
C SER A 20 -0.29 -7.68 15.00
N GLY A 21 0.27 -6.49 14.90
CA GLY A 21 1.27 -6.13 13.88
C GLY A 21 2.57 -6.92 14.04
N ILE A 22 3.08 -7.07 15.24
CA ILE A 22 4.28 -7.88 15.55
C ILE A 22 4.00 -9.36 15.22
N LEU A 23 2.84 -9.89 15.60
CA LEU A 23 2.46 -11.26 15.31
C LEU A 23 2.36 -11.52 13.80
N ALA A 24 1.73 -10.61 13.06
CA ALA A 24 1.65 -10.68 11.60
C ALA A 24 3.06 -10.66 10.96
N ALA A 25 3.95 -9.77 11.43
CA ALA A 25 5.34 -9.70 10.96
C ALA A 25 6.10 -11.00 11.25
N LEU A 26 5.94 -11.57 12.44
CA LEU A 26 6.57 -12.84 12.81
C LEU A 26 6.07 -13.99 11.95
N ILE A 27 4.75 -14.14 11.80
CA ILE A 27 4.14 -15.19 10.97
C ILE A 27 4.60 -15.05 9.53
N GLY A 28 4.57 -13.83 8.96
CA GLY A 28 5.03 -13.55 7.59
C GLY A 28 6.51 -13.89 7.41
N THR A 29 7.36 -13.47 8.35
CA THR A 29 8.81 -13.78 8.33
C THR A 29 9.05 -15.28 8.40
N LEU A 30 8.41 -15.98 9.33
CA LEU A 30 8.56 -17.44 9.47
C LEU A 30 8.09 -18.19 8.23
N ALA A 31 6.95 -17.80 7.65
CA ALA A 31 6.44 -18.39 6.41
C ALA A 31 7.48 -18.25 5.28
N VAL A 32 8.02 -17.06 5.08
CA VAL A 32 9.07 -16.80 4.09
C VAL A 32 10.33 -17.61 4.40
N MET A 33 10.79 -17.62 5.65
CA MET A 33 11.98 -18.37 6.07
C MET A 33 11.85 -19.88 5.87
N ILE A 34 10.63 -20.43 5.86
CA ILE A 34 10.36 -21.83 5.55
C ILE A 34 10.29 -22.04 4.03
N ILE A 35 9.55 -21.20 3.32
CA ILE A 35 9.30 -21.36 1.88
C ILE A 35 10.60 -21.23 1.07
N MET A 36 11.48 -20.28 1.44
CA MET A 36 12.71 -20.02 0.68
C MET A 36 13.67 -21.24 0.63
N PRO A 37 14.03 -21.90 1.76
CA PRO A 37 14.84 -23.12 1.70
C PRO A 37 14.10 -24.29 1.05
N LEU A 38 12.79 -24.43 1.24
CA LEU A 38 12.00 -25.48 0.58
C LEU A 38 12.04 -25.34 -0.95
N ARG A 39 12.09 -24.11 -1.47
CA ARG A 39 12.10 -23.84 -2.92
C ARG A 39 13.50 -23.82 -3.53
N TYR A 40 14.48 -23.20 -2.85
CA TYR A 40 15.82 -22.92 -3.36
C TYR A 40 16.95 -23.67 -2.64
N GLY A 41 16.62 -24.55 -1.70
CA GLY A 41 17.60 -25.31 -0.93
C GLY A 41 18.54 -24.39 -0.14
N TRP A 42 19.83 -24.62 -0.25
CA TRP A 42 20.86 -23.87 0.48
C TRP A 42 20.91 -22.38 0.11
N SER A 43 20.64 -22.04 -1.16
CA SER A 43 20.52 -20.63 -1.58
C SER A 43 19.37 -19.93 -0.90
N GLY A 44 18.27 -20.63 -0.58
CA GLY A 44 17.17 -20.12 0.22
C GLY A 44 17.57 -19.78 1.67
N MET A 45 18.53 -20.53 2.25
CA MET A 45 19.10 -20.17 3.56
C MET A 45 19.89 -18.85 3.52
N LEU A 46 20.64 -18.62 2.41
CA LEU A 46 21.30 -17.32 2.20
C LEU A 46 20.28 -16.17 2.10
N ALA A 47 19.17 -16.38 1.38
CA ALA A 47 18.10 -15.37 1.31
C ALA A 47 17.50 -15.07 2.67
N ASN A 48 17.33 -16.06 3.55
CA ASN A 48 16.89 -15.84 4.93
C ASN A 48 17.87 -14.97 5.72
N GLY A 49 19.17 -15.19 5.55
CA GLY A 49 20.21 -14.32 6.11
C GLY A 49 20.09 -12.89 5.60
N MET A 50 19.83 -12.70 4.29
CA MET A 50 19.63 -11.37 3.70
C MET A 50 18.35 -10.70 4.21
N LEU A 51 17.27 -11.45 4.42
CA LEU A 51 16.05 -10.94 5.03
C LEU A 51 16.30 -10.40 6.44
N LEU A 52 17.01 -11.15 7.28
CA LEU A 52 17.37 -10.69 8.63
C LEU A 52 18.26 -9.43 8.58
N CYS A 53 19.23 -9.37 7.66
CA CYS A 53 20.02 -8.16 7.42
C CYS A 53 19.16 -6.98 7.01
N THR A 54 18.20 -7.19 6.10
CA THR A 54 17.26 -6.15 5.65
C THR A 54 16.46 -5.59 6.82
N LEU A 55 15.88 -6.46 7.65
CA LEU A 55 15.12 -6.05 8.84
C LEU A 55 16.00 -5.29 9.84
N SER A 56 17.22 -5.75 10.06
CA SER A 56 18.19 -5.07 10.95
C SER A 56 18.55 -3.68 10.42
N LEU A 57 18.80 -3.55 9.12
CA LEU A 57 19.09 -2.27 8.46
C LEU A 57 17.89 -1.32 8.50
N LEU A 58 16.68 -1.86 8.28
CA LEU A 58 15.44 -1.07 8.38
C LEU A 58 15.26 -0.52 9.79
N MET A 59 15.35 -1.37 10.81
CA MET A 59 15.18 -0.93 12.20
C MET A 59 16.30 0.04 12.63
N GLY A 60 17.54 -0.25 12.25
CA GLY A 60 18.68 0.64 12.49
C GLY A 60 18.52 1.98 11.78
N GLY A 61 18.06 1.99 10.52
CA GLY A 61 17.79 3.21 9.76
C GLY A 61 16.68 4.05 10.38
N MET A 62 15.58 3.43 10.81
CA MET A 62 14.50 4.12 11.52
C MET A 62 15.00 4.75 12.84
N ALA A 63 15.76 3.99 13.63
CA ALA A 63 16.33 4.50 14.86
C ALA A 63 17.31 5.66 14.63
N ALA A 64 18.16 5.57 13.61
CA ALA A 64 19.12 6.62 13.25
C ALA A 64 18.44 7.93 12.80
N LEU A 65 17.29 7.83 12.12
CA LEU A 65 16.50 9.00 11.68
C LEU A 65 15.53 9.51 12.76
N GLY A 66 15.45 8.86 13.92
CA GLY A 66 14.45 9.20 14.94
C GLY A 66 13.01 9.04 14.44
N ALA A 67 12.79 8.16 13.47
CA ALA A 67 11.48 7.95 12.87
C ALA A 67 10.55 7.21 13.82
N THR A 68 9.34 7.72 14.00
CA THR A 68 8.32 7.08 14.84
C THR A 68 7.63 5.94 14.08
N LEU A 69 7.50 4.79 14.74
CA LEU A 69 6.76 3.66 14.19
C LEU A 69 5.25 3.88 14.38
N THR A 70 4.56 4.24 13.31
CA THR A 70 3.10 4.39 13.29
C THR A 70 2.42 3.06 12.93
N LEU A 71 1.08 2.93 13.15
CA LEU A 71 0.35 1.73 12.74
C LEU A 71 0.50 1.41 11.23
N PRO A 72 0.33 2.37 10.30
CA PRO A 72 0.68 2.15 8.91
C PRO A 72 2.17 1.88 8.69
N GLY A 73 3.05 2.42 9.54
CA GLY A 73 4.49 2.12 9.51
C GLY A 73 4.78 0.65 9.81
N ILE A 74 4.06 0.02 10.75
CA ILE A 74 4.15 -1.42 11.01
C ILE A 74 3.73 -2.21 9.76
N ALA A 75 2.64 -1.81 9.11
CA ALA A 75 2.23 -2.41 7.83
C ALA A 75 3.33 -2.27 6.75
N GLY A 76 4.04 -1.13 6.71
CA GLY A 76 5.21 -0.92 5.86
C GLY A 76 6.34 -1.90 6.13
N VAL A 77 6.62 -2.21 7.40
CA VAL A 77 7.61 -3.24 7.79
C VAL A 77 7.18 -4.62 7.28
N VAL A 78 5.92 -5.01 7.50
CA VAL A 78 5.38 -6.30 7.03
C VAL A 78 5.45 -6.40 5.50
N LEU A 79 5.09 -5.33 4.80
CA LEU A 79 5.21 -5.26 3.34
C LEU A 79 6.67 -5.41 2.89
N THR A 80 7.61 -4.77 3.59
CA THR A 80 9.05 -4.86 3.31
C THR A 80 9.55 -6.31 3.40
N ILE A 81 9.04 -7.13 4.32
CA ILE A 81 9.40 -8.55 4.43
C ILE A 81 9.14 -9.30 3.12
N GLY A 82 7.96 -9.07 2.53
CA GLY A 82 7.60 -9.64 1.23
C GLY A 82 8.51 -9.15 0.09
N MET A 83 8.69 -7.84 0.00
CA MET A 83 9.52 -7.22 -1.04
C MET A 83 11.02 -7.53 -0.91
N ALA A 84 11.53 -7.73 0.30
CA ALA A 84 12.93 -8.07 0.53
C ALA A 84 13.30 -9.43 -0.08
N VAL A 85 12.33 -10.34 -0.13
CA VAL A 85 12.54 -11.67 -0.71
C VAL A 85 12.37 -11.66 -2.22
N ASP A 86 11.52 -10.79 -2.75
CA ASP A 86 11.24 -10.71 -4.18
C ASP A 86 12.50 -10.48 -5.01
N ALA A 87 13.35 -9.55 -4.60
CA ALA A 87 14.64 -9.30 -5.25
C ALA A 87 15.55 -10.55 -5.27
N ASN A 88 15.60 -11.32 -4.16
CA ASN A 88 16.35 -12.56 -4.09
C ASN A 88 15.77 -13.63 -5.01
N VAL A 89 14.44 -13.75 -5.06
CA VAL A 89 13.74 -14.69 -5.96
C VAL A 89 14.06 -14.39 -7.42
N LEU A 90 14.00 -13.12 -7.85
CA LEU A 90 14.37 -12.73 -9.21
C LEU A 90 15.82 -13.13 -9.57
N ILE A 91 16.76 -12.87 -8.66
CA ILE A 91 18.17 -13.25 -8.84
C ILE A 91 18.29 -14.78 -8.95
N PHE A 92 17.64 -15.53 -8.05
CA PHE A 92 17.76 -16.99 -8.00
C PHE A 92 17.12 -17.67 -9.21
N GLU A 93 15.94 -17.25 -9.63
CA GLU A 93 15.31 -17.78 -10.84
C GLU A 93 16.17 -17.46 -12.06
N ARG A 94 16.78 -16.29 -12.14
CA ARG A 94 17.71 -15.97 -13.24
C ARG A 94 18.96 -16.82 -13.22
N ILE A 95 19.57 -17.07 -12.06
CA ILE A 95 20.70 -17.99 -11.92
C ILE A 95 20.28 -19.41 -12.37
N ARG A 96 19.09 -19.88 -12.01
CA ARG A 96 18.55 -21.19 -12.42
C ARG A 96 18.40 -21.29 -13.94
N GLU A 97 17.91 -20.24 -14.59
CA GLU A 97 17.81 -20.18 -16.05
C GLU A 97 19.20 -20.29 -16.69
N GLU A 98 20.20 -19.56 -16.20
CA GLU A 98 21.57 -19.60 -16.75
C GLU A 98 22.22 -20.97 -16.50
N LEU A 99 21.95 -21.63 -15.37
CA LEU A 99 22.40 -23.01 -15.14
C LEU A 99 21.72 -24.00 -16.08
N ALA A 100 20.45 -23.84 -16.38
CA ALA A 100 19.71 -24.67 -17.33
C ALA A 100 20.23 -24.50 -18.76
N LEU A 101 20.81 -23.35 -19.11
CA LEU A 101 21.50 -23.09 -20.37
C LEU A 101 22.93 -23.69 -20.43
N GLY A 102 23.38 -24.37 -19.36
CA GLY A 102 24.66 -25.07 -19.29
C GLY A 102 25.83 -24.21 -18.82
N LEU A 103 25.59 -23.02 -18.26
CA LEU A 103 26.69 -22.23 -17.70
C LEU A 103 27.20 -22.87 -16.38
N THR A 104 28.50 -22.73 -16.15
CA THR A 104 29.11 -23.14 -14.87
C THR A 104 28.61 -22.27 -13.73
N PRO A 105 28.50 -22.80 -12.47
CA PRO A 105 27.95 -22.08 -11.35
C PRO A 105 28.47 -20.65 -11.16
N PRO A 106 29.82 -20.38 -11.20
CA PRO A 106 30.31 -19.00 -11.05
C PRO A 106 29.87 -18.06 -12.19
N LYS A 107 29.78 -18.57 -13.42
CA LYS A 107 29.32 -17.79 -14.57
C LYS A 107 27.82 -17.55 -14.51
N ALA A 108 27.04 -18.55 -14.09
CA ALA A 108 25.60 -18.45 -13.93
C ALA A 108 25.24 -17.42 -12.85
N ILE A 109 25.96 -17.42 -11.70
CA ILE A 109 25.76 -16.41 -10.63
C ILE A 109 26.03 -15.01 -11.19
N LYS A 110 27.17 -14.80 -11.83
CA LYS A 110 27.52 -13.49 -12.41
C LYS A 110 26.46 -13.01 -13.40
N ALA A 111 26.07 -13.84 -14.35
CA ALA A 111 25.06 -13.50 -15.35
C ALA A 111 23.68 -13.26 -14.72
N GLY A 112 23.29 -14.07 -13.72
CA GLY A 112 22.03 -13.94 -13.00
C GLY A 112 21.92 -12.60 -12.29
N PHE A 113 22.94 -12.19 -11.53
CA PHE A 113 22.98 -10.89 -10.88
C PHE A 113 22.99 -9.73 -11.90
N GLU A 114 23.79 -9.79 -12.95
CA GLU A 114 23.89 -8.72 -13.95
C GLU A 114 22.55 -8.48 -14.66
N ARG A 115 21.81 -9.54 -14.98
CA ARG A 115 20.53 -9.44 -15.67
C ARG A 115 19.36 -9.09 -14.73
N ALA A 116 19.36 -9.62 -13.50
CA ALA A 116 18.31 -9.32 -12.53
C ALA A 116 18.40 -7.90 -11.96
N ASN A 117 19.63 -7.39 -11.78
CA ASN A 117 19.88 -6.07 -11.16
C ASN A 117 19.07 -4.95 -11.79
N LEU A 118 19.02 -4.93 -13.12
CA LEU A 118 18.33 -3.88 -13.85
C LEU A 118 16.84 -3.85 -13.50
N SER A 119 16.20 -5.02 -13.53
CA SER A 119 14.77 -5.14 -13.21
C SER A 119 14.48 -4.83 -11.74
N ILE A 120 15.38 -5.23 -10.82
CA ILE A 120 15.26 -4.95 -9.39
C ILE A 120 15.35 -3.44 -9.14
N VAL A 121 16.31 -2.75 -9.75
CA VAL A 121 16.47 -1.30 -9.59
C VAL A 121 15.25 -0.57 -10.17
N ASP A 122 14.83 -0.93 -11.38
CA ASP A 122 13.71 -0.27 -12.06
C ASP A 122 12.38 -0.42 -11.28
N SER A 123 12.06 -1.62 -10.79
CA SER A 123 10.84 -1.87 -10.02
C SER A 123 10.84 -1.16 -8.67
N ASN A 124 11.97 -1.21 -7.96
CA ASN A 124 12.08 -0.56 -6.66
C ASN A 124 12.11 0.97 -6.77
N LEU A 125 12.70 1.53 -7.83
CA LEU A 125 12.71 2.97 -8.06
C LEU A 125 11.30 3.52 -8.29
N THR A 126 10.44 2.81 -9.02
CA THR A 126 9.03 3.20 -9.17
C THR A 126 8.31 3.23 -7.83
N THR A 127 8.58 2.28 -6.96
CA THR A 127 8.00 2.25 -5.60
C THR A 127 8.55 3.37 -4.71
N ILE A 128 9.84 3.70 -4.82
CA ILE A 128 10.45 4.85 -4.11
C ILE A 128 9.82 6.17 -4.57
N ILE A 129 9.53 6.33 -5.88
CA ILE A 129 8.84 7.52 -6.40
C ILE A 129 7.46 7.66 -5.73
N VAL A 130 6.68 6.59 -5.64
CA VAL A 130 5.38 6.60 -4.95
C VAL A 130 5.54 6.92 -3.47
N ALA A 131 6.51 6.30 -2.79
CA ALA A 131 6.78 6.56 -1.39
C ALA A 131 7.18 8.02 -1.12
N ALA A 132 7.98 8.64 -2.01
CA ALA A 132 8.35 10.06 -1.92
C ALA A 132 7.12 10.97 -2.05
N ILE A 133 6.18 10.63 -2.93
CA ILE A 133 4.92 11.36 -3.08
C ILE A 133 4.05 11.19 -1.85
N LEU A 134 3.93 9.97 -1.32
CA LEU A 134 3.20 9.71 -0.07
C LEU A 134 3.81 10.47 1.11
N TYR A 135 5.13 10.62 1.14
CA TYR A 135 5.81 11.43 2.15
C TYR A 135 5.48 12.91 2.02
N GLN A 136 5.44 13.43 0.80
CA GLN A 136 5.18 14.85 0.53
C GLN A 136 3.73 15.25 0.80
N PHE A 137 2.77 14.45 0.32
CA PHE A 137 1.33 14.77 0.37
C PHE A 137 0.59 14.08 1.52
N GLY A 138 1.15 13.03 2.11
CA GLY A 138 0.55 12.29 3.22
C GLY A 138 0.55 13.06 4.54
N THR A 139 -0.39 12.71 5.41
CA THR A 139 -0.44 13.19 6.80
C THR A 139 0.41 12.30 7.72
N GLY A 140 0.52 12.64 9.00
CA GLY A 140 1.40 11.99 9.99
C GLY A 140 1.54 10.46 9.87
N PRO A 141 0.46 9.67 10.00
CA PRO A 141 0.55 8.22 9.88
C PRO A 141 1.00 7.72 8.51
N VAL A 142 0.54 8.36 7.41
CA VAL A 142 0.90 8.01 6.04
C VAL A 142 2.37 8.36 5.74
N ARG A 143 2.88 9.47 6.29
CA ARG A 143 4.32 9.80 6.21
C ARG A 143 5.17 8.74 6.91
N GLY A 144 4.74 8.26 8.07
CA GLY A 144 5.41 7.15 8.76
C GLY A 144 5.51 5.90 7.89
N PHE A 145 4.42 5.51 7.21
CA PHE A 145 4.41 4.43 6.23
C PHE A 145 5.40 4.68 5.08
N ALA A 146 5.40 5.88 4.49
CA ALA A 146 6.29 6.24 3.39
C ALA A 146 7.78 6.14 3.78
N VAL A 147 8.13 6.56 5.00
CA VAL A 147 9.50 6.45 5.52
C VAL A 147 9.91 4.98 5.70
N THR A 148 9.08 4.16 6.37
CA THR A 148 9.38 2.73 6.57
C THR A 148 9.50 2.00 5.23
N LEU A 149 8.62 2.30 4.27
CA LEU A 149 8.65 1.71 2.94
C LEU A 149 9.94 2.08 2.20
N THR A 150 10.32 3.36 2.19
CA THR A 150 11.54 3.83 1.51
C THR A 150 12.79 3.20 2.10
N LEU A 151 12.92 3.23 3.43
CA LEU A 151 14.05 2.59 4.12
C LEU A 151 14.09 1.09 3.87
N GLY A 152 12.93 0.44 3.91
CA GLY A 152 12.81 -0.99 3.64
C GLY A 152 13.28 -1.38 2.24
N ILE A 153 12.88 -0.60 1.22
CA ILE A 153 13.31 -0.82 -0.16
C ILE A 153 14.81 -0.62 -0.31
N ILE A 154 15.37 0.45 0.23
CA ILE A 154 16.81 0.72 0.16
C ILE A 154 17.60 -0.40 0.87
N ALA A 155 17.16 -0.82 2.06
CA ALA A 155 17.77 -1.91 2.80
C ALA A 155 17.67 -3.25 2.05
N SER A 156 16.52 -3.56 1.44
CA SER A 156 16.32 -4.80 0.66
C SER A 156 17.17 -4.83 -0.60
N MET A 157 17.23 -3.72 -1.33
CA MET A 157 18.11 -3.61 -2.51
C MET A 157 19.57 -3.78 -2.13
N PHE A 158 20.03 -3.13 -1.08
CA PHE A 158 21.40 -3.28 -0.59
C PHE A 158 21.69 -4.73 -0.20
N SER A 159 20.80 -5.36 0.57
CA SER A 159 20.97 -6.75 0.99
C SER A 159 20.96 -7.73 -0.19
N ALA A 160 20.02 -7.58 -1.14
CA ALA A 160 19.88 -8.49 -2.26
C ALA A 160 21.00 -8.31 -3.31
N ILE A 161 21.37 -7.07 -3.64
CA ILE A 161 22.34 -6.80 -4.71
C ILE A 161 23.79 -6.96 -4.23
N PHE A 162 24.09 -6.40 -3.04
CA PHE A 162 25.47 -6.38 -2.54
C PHE A 162 25.75 -7.54 -1.59
N LEU A 163 25.02 -7.66 -0.48
CA LEU A 163 25.34 -8.66 0.53
C LEU A 163 25.11 -10.07 0.03
N CYS A 164 24.04 -10.33 -0.71
CA CYS A 164 23.76 -11.64 -1.28
C CYS A 164 24.83 -12.04 -2.29
N ARG A 165 25.30 -11.11 -3.13
CA ARG A 165 26.41 -11.38 -4.06
C ARG A 165 27.69 -11.74 -3.34
N ILE A 166 28.08 -10.98 -2.31
CA ILE A 166 29.27 -11.27 -1.48
C ILE A 166 29.15 -12.66 -0.85
N ALA A 167 27.95 -13.00 -0.35
CA ALA A 167 27.72 -14.31 0.25
C ALA A 167 27.86 -15.45 -0.77
N PHE A 168 27.34 -15.28 -2.01
CA PHE A 168 27.54 -16.25 -3.08
C PHE A 168 29.00 -16.36 -3.52
N ASP A 169 29.71 -15.26 -3.64
CA ASP A 169 31.13 -15.26 -4.00
C ASP A 169 31.99 -15.97 -2.93
N ALA A 170 31.69 -15.71 -1.65
CA ALA A 170 32.34 -16.41 -0.52
C ALA A 170 32.02 -17.91 -0.53
N TRP A 171 30.75 -18.27 -0.78
CA TRP A 171 30.30 -19.65 -0.90
C TRP A 171 31.02 -20.40 -2.05
N MET A 172 31.11 -19.79 -3.23
CA MET A 172 31.78 -20.36 -4.37
C MET A 172 33.29 -20.58 -4.14
N LYS A 173 33.93 -19.65 -3.44
CA LYS A 173 35.35 -19.83 -3.03
C LYS A 173 35.50 -21.01 -2.08
N HIS A 174 34.63 -21.18 -1.13
CA HIS A 174 34.69 -22.26 -0.14
C HIS A 174 34.41 -23.64 -0.76
N THR A 175 33.54 -23.71 -1.77
CA THR A 175 33.15 -24.95 -2.45
C THR A 175 33.95 -25.24 -3.76
N ASN A 176 35.01 -24.48 -4.00
CA ASN A 176 35.79 -24.55 -5.26
C ASN A 176 34.94 -24.49 -6.54
N GLY A 177 33.84 -23.73 -6.47
CA GLY A 177 32.94 -23.48 -7.62
C GLY A 177 32.11 -24.69 -8.08
N THR A 178 32.06 -25.78 -7.31
CA THR A 178 31.46 -27.05 -7.75
C THR A 178 30.05 -27.30 -7.18
N ARG A 179 29.69 -26.69 -6.03
CA ARG A 179 28.41 -26.97 -5.35
C ARG A 179 27.56 -25.73 -5.26
N LEU A 180 26.58 -25.63 -6.14
CA LEU A 180 25.51 -24.64 -6.06
C LEU A 180 24.17 -25.36 -5.97
N SER A 181 23.51 -25.25 -4.83
CA SER A 181 22.16 -25.81 -4.64
C SER A 181 21.12 -24.70 -4.85
N MET A 182 20.38 -24.80 -5.96
CA MET A 182 19.26 -23.93 -6.32
C MET A 182 17.93 -24.70 -6.38
N HIS A 183 17.92 -25.95 -5.92
CA HIS A 183 16.75 -26.81 -5.91
C HIS A 183 16.47 -27.25 -4.47
N GLY A 184 15.28 -26.94 -4.00
CA GLY A 184 14.76 -27.45 -2.74
C GLY A 184 13.85 -28.67 -2.97
N PRO A 185 13.34 -29.27 -1.91
CA PRO A 185 12.44 -30.43 -2.01
C PRO A 185 11.08 -30.07 -2.65
N MET A 186 10.68 -28.80 -2.64
CA MET A 186 9.41 -28.34 -3.19
C MET A 186 9.59 -27.87 -4.64
N GLU A 187 9.57 -28.82 -5.58
CA GLU A 187 9.51 -28.48 -7.00
C GLU A 187 8.06 -28.38 -7.48
N LEU A 188 7.61 -27.17 -7.79
CA LEU A 188 6.28 -26.87 -8.36
C LEU A 188 6.24 -27.13 -9.89
N ARG A 189 6.88 -28.19 -10.38
CA ARG A 189 6.96 -28.49 -11.82
C ARG A 189 5.61 -28.59 -12.50
N ALA A 190 4.62 -29.20 -11.84
CA ALA A 190 3.28 -29.34 -12.41
C ALA A 190 2.59 -27.99 -12.58
N LEU A 191 2.69 -27.11 -11.58
CA LEU A 191 2.08 -25.77 -11.63
C LEU A 191 2.81 -24.85 -12.63
N SER A 192 4.14 -24.88 -12.66
CA SER A 192 4.94 -24.09 -13.61
C SER A 192 4.68 -24.52 -15.06
N GLY A 193 4.56 -25.82 -15.31
CA GLY A 193 4.21 -26.36 -16.63
C GLY A 193 2.81 -25.93 -17.10
N TYR A 194 1.83 -25.95 -16.21
CA TYR A 194 0.48 -25.46 -16.52
C TYR A 194 0.44 -23.96 -16.81
N LEU A 195 1.08 -23.15 -15.96
CA LEU A 195 1.10 -21.69 -16.10
C LEU A 195 1.88 -21.21 -17.31
N SER A 196 2.98 -21.89 -17.70
CA SER A 196 3.78 -21.53 -18.89
C SER A 196 3.02 -21.71 -20.20
N HIS A 197 2.02 -22.60 -20.26
CA HIS A 197 1.20 -22.85 -21.43
C HIS A 197 -0.15 -22.11 -21.40
N PHE A 198 -0.45 -21.38 -20.34
CA PHE A 198 -1.71 -20.67 -20.22
C PHE A 198 -1.75 -19.44 -21.13
N PRO A 199 -2.71 -19.34 -22.05
CA PRO A 199 -2.73 -18.28 -23.06
C PRO A 199 -3.31 -16.97 -22.49
N PHE A 200 -2.59 -16.27 -21.62
CA PHE A 200 -3.03 -15.02 -20.98
C PHE A 200 -3.51 -13.96 -22.00
N LEU A 201 -2.72 -13.73 -23.04
CA LEU A 201 -3.03 -12.70 -24.06
C LEU A 201 -4.31 -13.00 -24.84
N LYS A 202 -4.65 -14.27 -25.06
CA LYS A 202 -5.92 -14.63 -25.73
C LYS A 202 -7.13 -14.31 -24.87
N ARG A 203 -6.97 -14.21 -23.56
CA ARG A 203 -8.05 -13.95 -22.59
C ARG A 203 -8.19 -12.50 -22.16
N VAL A 204 -7.36 -11.60 -22.66
CA VAL A 204 -7.41 -10.15 -22.35
C VAL A 204 -8.83 -9.57 -22.54
N LYS A 205 -9.54 -9.96 -23.60
CA LYS A 205 -10.92 -9.49 -23.84
C LYS A 205 -11.88 -9.93 -22.71
N HIS A 206 -11.75 -11.16 -22.21
CA HIS A 206 -12.58 -11.67 -21.12
C HIS A 206 -12.29 -10.94 -19.80
N VAL A 207 -11.02 -10.68 -19.51
CA VAL A 207 -10.61 -9.89 -18.35
C VAL A 207 -11.16 -8.47 -18.44
N GLY A 208 -11.06 -7.82 -19.60
CA GLY A 208 -11.63 -6.49 -19.83
C GLY A 208 -13.15 -6.45 -19.63
N VAL A 209 -13.88 -7.46 -20.14
CA VAL A 209 -15.33 -7.57 -19.91
C VAL A 209 -15.65 -7.78 -18.44
N LEU A 210 -14.90 -8.66 -17.76
CA LEU A 210 -15.09 -8.91 -16.32
C LEU A 210 -14.87 -7.63 -15.49
N THR A 211 -13.83 -6.85 -15.81
CA THR A 211 -13.57 -5.56 -15.15
C THR A 211 -14.70 -4.56 -15.41
N LEU A 212 -15.17 -4.47 -16.66
CA LEU A 212 -16.28 -3.59 -16.98
C LEU A 212 -17.54 -3.97 -16.21
N LEU A 213 -17.84 -5.28 -16.10
CA LEU A 213 -18.95 -5.78 -15.29
C LEU A 213 -18.77 -5.43 -13.81
N LEU A 214 -17.57 -5.60 -13.27
CA LEU A 214 -17.26 -5.23 -11.88
C LEU A 214 -17.51 -3.73 -11.63
N VAL A 215 -17.06 -2.87 -12.52
CA VAL A 215 -17.27 -1.42 -12.45
C VAL A 215 -18.76 -1.07 -12.53
N MET A 216 -19.51 -1.72 -13.42
CA MET A 216 -20.97 -1.52 -13.54
C MET A 216 -21.70 -1.97 -12.26
N VAL A 217 -21.35 -3.12 -11.70
CA VAL A 217 -21.92 -3.60 -10.43
C VAL A 217 -21.58 -2.65 -9.31
N ALA A 218 -20.32 -2.22 -9.20
CA ALA A 218 -19.90 -1.26 -8.19
C ALA A 218 -20.64 0.09 -8.33
N GLY A 219 -20.80 0.59 -9.54
CA GLY A 219 -21.57 1.80 -9.82
C GLY A 219 -23.05 1.64 -9.41
N SER A 220 -23.66 0.50 -9.70
CA SER A 220 -25.05 0.22 -9.32
C SER A 220 -25.22 0.10 -7.80
N VAL A 221 -24.30 -0.58 -7.12
CA VAL A 221 -24.29 -0.70 -5.66
C VAL A 221 -24.03 0.66 -5.01
N GLY A 222 -23.07 1.43 -5.54
CA GLY A 222 -22.76 2.77 -5.06
C GLY A 222 -23.97 3.71 -5.17
N THR A 223 -24.67 3.72 -6.33
CA THR A 223 -25.88 4.54 -6.49
C THR A 223 -27.01 4.10 -5.55
N TRP A 224 -27.17 2.80 -5.35
CA TRP A 224 -28.18 2.25 -4.44
C TRP A 224 -27.90 2.58 -2.97
N ARG A 225 -26.63 2.61 -2.56
CA ARG A 225 -26.18 2.99 -1.21
C ARG A 225 -26.07 4.51 -1.01
N GLY A 226 -26.42 5.35 -1.97
CA GLY A 226 -26.35 6.81 -1.86
C GLY A 226 -24.97 7.41 -2.18
N GLY A 227 -24.10 6.67 -2.86
CA GLY A 227 -22.75 7.11 -3.27
C GLY A 227 -21.61 6.45 -2.50
N LEU A 228 -20.40 6.93 -2.74
CA LEU A 228 -19.21 6.54 -1.99
C LEU A 228 -19.25 7.17 -0.59
N GLN A 229 -19.22 6.34 0.43
CA GLN A 229 -19.11 6.81 1.80
C GLN A 229 -17.63 7.12 2.10
N TYR A 230 -17.32 8.41 2.15
CA TYR A 230 -15.99 8.86 2.54
C TYR A 230 -15.77 8.69 4.04
N GLY A 231 -14.54 8.30 4.43
CA GLY A 231 -14.11 8.38 5.84
C GLY A 231 -14.04 9.82 6.33
N VAL A 232 -14.04 10.01 7.64
CA VAL A 232 -13.97 11.35 8.27
C VAL A 232 -12.75 12.17 7.81
N ASP A 233 -11.68 11.52 7.38
CA ASP A 233 -10.49 12.19 6.81
C ASP A 233 -10.82 13.02 5.56
N PHE A 234 -11.84 12.63 4.79
CA PHE A 234 -12.23 13.26 3.54
C PHE A 234 -13.55 14.02 3.60
N SER A 235 -14.47 13.62 4.50
CA SER A 235 -15.76 14.28 4.68
C SER A 235 -15.75 15.32 5.78
N GLY A 236 -14.73 15.28 6.66
CA GLY A 236 -14.81 15.96 7.95
C GLY A 236 -15.77 15.25 8.90
N GLY A 237 -15.84 15.70 10.14
CA GLY A 237 -16.72 15.13 11.16
C GLY A 237 -15.96 14.39 12.27
N VAL A 238 -16.65 13.48 12.92
CA VAL A 238 -16.17 12.70 14.05
C VAL A 238 -16.27 11.22 13.75
N ALA A 239 -15.21 10.46 14.07
CA ALA A 239 -15.23 9.00 14.15
C ALA A 239 -14.87 8.58 15.58
N ALA A 240 -15.78 7.90 16.26
CA ALA A 240 -15.58 7.37 17.59
C ALA A 240 -15.72 5.85 17.58
N GLN A 241 -14.69 5.14 18.04
CA GLN A 241 -14.76 3.70 18.26
C GLN A 241 -15.01 3.45 19.74
N VAL A 242 -16.13 2.83 20.03
CA VAL A 242 -16.56 2.50 21.38
C VAL A 242 -16.62 1.00 21.58
N ARG A 243 -16.19 0.57 22.75
CA ARG A 243 -16.22 -0.83 23.16
C ARG A 243 -17.10 -1.00 24.38
N PHE A 244 -18.00 -1.94 24.30
CA PHE A 244 -18.90 -2.37 25.36
C PHE A 244 -18.44 -3.71 25.94
N GLU A 245 -18.66 -3.93 27.22
CA GLU A 245 -18.38 -5.21 27.87
C GLU A 245 -19.39 -6.29 27.44
N HIS A 246 -20.66 -5.88 27.26
CA HIS A 246 -21.73 -6.75 26.79
C HIS A 246 -22.18 -6.39 25.37
N PRO A 247 -22.73 -7.33 24.59
CA PRO A 247 -23.27 -7.04 23.26
C PRO A 247 -24.40 -6.02 23.30
N VAL A 248 -24.29 -4.95 22.51
CA VAL A 248 -25.28 -3.88 22.41
C VAL A 248 -25.89 -3.87 21.02
N SER A 249 -27.21 -3.68 20.93
CA SER A 249 -27.90 -3.56 19.65
C SER A 249 -27.81 -2.14 19.09
N ASP A 250 -27.88 -2.02 17.77
CA ASP A 250 -27.86 -0.74 17.04
C ASP A 250 -28.98 0.22 17.54
N LYS A 251 -30.18 -0.32 17.81
CA LYS A 251 -31.32 0.47 18.30
C LYS A 251 -31.09 1.07 19.69
N GLN A 252 -30.43 0.32 20.58
CA GLN A 252 -30.09 0.81 21.92
C GLN A 252 -29.05 1.92 21.82
N LEU A 253 -28.07 1.74 20.96
CA LEU A 253 -26.99 2.68 20.71
C LEU A 253 -27.52 4.02 20.15
N ILE A 254 -28.35 3.96 19.11
CA ILE A 254 -28.97 5.14 18.50
C ILE A 254 -29.88 5.85 19.53
N GLY A 255 -30.69 5.08 20.27
CA GLY A 255 -31.58 5.65 21.30
C GLY A 255 -30.84 6.38 22.42
N ALA A 256 -29.66 5.89 22.82
CA ALA A 256 -28.85 6.55 23.86
C ALA A 256 -28.18 7.84 23.35
N LEU A 257 -27.89 7.92 22.06
CA LEU A 257 -27.23 9.07 21.43
C LEU A 257 -28.22 10.12 20.89
N ASP A 258 -29.54 9.80 20.80
CA ASP A 258 -30.57 10.70 20.31
C ASP A 258 -30.63 12.06 21.07
N PRO A 259 -30.45 12.11 22.39
CA PRO A 259 -30.42 13.38 23.14
C PRO A 259 -29.26 14.31 22.75
N MET A 260 -28.22 13.79 22.15
CA MET A 260 -27.04 14.57 21.69
C MET A 260 -27.29 15.28 20.35
N HIS A 261 -28.40 14.99 19.65
CA HIS A 261 -28.74 15.55 18.33
C HIS A 261 -27.57 15.54 17.34
N LEU A 262 -26.85 14.40 17.23
CA LEU A 262 -25.69 14.26 16.38
C LEU A 262 -26.10 14.23 14.89
N GLU A 263 -25.67 15.22 14.13
CA GLU A 263 -25.98 15.31 12.70
C GLU A 263 -25.36 14.16 11.90
N GLY A 264 -26.19 13.45 11.14
CA GLY A 264 -25.71 12.39 10.24
C GLY A 264 -25.11 11.18 10.97
N LEU A 265 -25.59 10.86 12.18
CA LEU A 265 -25.11 9.70 12.94
C LEU A 265 -25.25 8.41 12.12
N MET A 266 -24.13 7.77 11.90
CA MET A 266 -23.99 6.44 11.31
C MET A 266 -23.32 5.53 12.31
N THR A 267 -23.88 4.33 12.48
CA THR A 267 -23.36 3.29 13.35
C THR A 267 -22.91 2.11 12.50
N GLN A 268 -21.74 1.60 12.76
CA GLN A 268 -21.19 0.43 12.07
C GLN A 268 -20.61 -0.53 13.09
N GLN A 269 -21.09 -1.75 13.08
CA GLN A 269 -20.54 -2.82 13.91
C GLN A 269 -19.13 -3.18 13.47
N TYR A 270 -18.23 -3.39 14.43
CA TYR A 270 -16.86 -3.81 14.19
C TYR A 270 -16.58 -5.13 14.92
N GLY A 271 -16.41 -6.23 14.15
CA GLY A 271 -16.23 -7.58 14.68
C GLY A 271 -17.53 -8.37 14.89
N ASP A 272 -17.41 -9.63 15.34
CA ASP A 272 -18.52 -10.59 15.35
C ASP A 272 -19.41 -10.54 16.61
N ASN A 273 -19.00 -9.81 17.65
CA ASN A 273 -19.62 -9.94 19.00
C ASN A 273 -20.55 -8.79 19.41
N ASN A 274 -20.93 -7.88 18.53
CA ASN A 274 -21.72 -6.69 18.85
C ASN A 274 -21.20 -5.86 20.04
N SER A 275 -19.92 -6.01 20.39
CA SER A 275 -19.29 -5.32 21.52
C SER A 275 -18.46 -4.10 21.10
N VAL A 276 -18.14 -3.96 19.81
CA VAL A 276 -17.36 -2.83 19.31
C VAL A 276 -18.14 -2.15 18.19
N TRP A 277 -18.31 -0.83 18.33
CA TRP A 277 -19.06 -0.01 17.39
C TRP A 277 -18.24 1.17 16.93
N LEU A 278 -18.31 1.47 15.64
CA LEU A 278 -17.80 2.69 15.04
C LEU A 278 -18.96 3.64 14.80
N LEU A 279 -18.89 4.79 15.45
CA LEU A 279 -19.83 5.90 15.33
C LEU A 279 -19.24 6.94 14.42
N ARG A 280 -19.99 7.42 13.43
CA ARG A 280 -19.61 8.54 12.57
C ARG A 280 -20.73 9.57 12.59
N PHE A 281 -20.38 10.84 12.75
CA PHE A 281 -21.34 11.94 12.76
C PHE A 281 -20.67 13.27 12.42
N GLY A 282 -21.47 14.28 12.13
CA GLY A 282 -20.99 15.64 11.88
C GLY A 282 -20.24 16.23 13.08
N LEU A 283 -19.39 17.22 12.86
CA LEU A 283 -18.63 17.87 13.92
C LEU A 283 -19.58 18.72 14.80
N PRO A 284 -19.80 18.38 16.07
CA PRO A 284 -20.60 19.21 16.97
C PRO A 284 -19.81 20.43 17.44
N ASP A 285 -20.53 21.51 17.85
CA ASP A 285 -19.94 22.75 18.38
C ASP A 285 -19.39 22.57 19.81
N MET A 286 -18.58 21.53 20.03
CA MET A 286 -17.94 21.29 21.34
C MET A 286 -16.51 20.77 21.18
N PRO A 287 -15.61 21.04 22.14
CA PRO A 287 -14.24 20.51 22.13
C PRO A 287 -14.23 18.99 22.15
N ALA A 288 -13.27 18.36 21.42
CA ALA A 288 -13.17 16.90 21.31
C ALA A 288 -13.06 16.18 22.67
N GLN A 289 -12.43 16.81 23.66
CA GLN A 289 -12.29 16.26 25.00
C GLN A 289 -13.65 16.16 25.72
N GLN A 290 -14.47 17.22 25.64
CA GLN A 290 -15.82 17.22 26.20
C GLN A 290 -16.75 16.28 25.44
N LEU A 291 -16.56 16.15 24.12
CA LEU A 291 -17.28 15.21 23.28
C LEU A 291 -17.05 13.76 23.70
N GLY A 292 -15.80 13.40 24.00
CA GLY A 292 -15.45 12.05 24.48
C GLY A 292 -16.14 11.73 25.81
N GLU A 293 -16.13 12.66 26.76
CA GLU A 293 -16.80 12.52 28.07
C GLU A 293 -18.34 12.46 27.92
N ALA A 294 -18.91 13.31 27.07
CA ALA A 294 -20.32 13.31 26.77
C ALA A 294 -20.78 12.00 26.12
N LEU A 295 -20.04 11.49 25.14
CA LEU A 295 -20.32 10.19 24.52
C LEU A 295 -20.29 9.06 25.55
N LEU A 296 -19.25 9.00 26.38
CA LEU A 296 -19.13 7.97 27.41
C LEU A 296 -20.28 8.04 28.41
N SER A 297 -20.67 9.23 28.85
CA SER A 297 -21.78 9.40 29.84
C SER A 297 -23.12 8.92 29.32
N HIS A 298 -23.44 9.14 28.03
CA HIS A 298 -24.67 8.65 27.42
C HIS A 298 -24.61 7.14 27.12
N LEU A 299 -23.46 6.64 26.69
CA LEU A 299 -23.29 5.23 26.32
C LEU A 299 -23.21 4.30 27.55
N GLN A 300 -22.74 4.79 28.71
CA GLN A 300 -22.77 4.02 29.96
C GLN A 300 -24.19 3.63 30.40
N THR A 301 -25.22 4.34 29.94
CA THR A 301 -26.60 3.99 30.24
C THR A 301 -27.13 2.81 29.43
N VAL A 302 -26.40 2.37 28.38
CA VAL A 302 -26.83 1.32 27.46
C VAL A 302 -26.37 -0.06 27.92
N ASP A 303 -25.20 -0.14 28.55
CA ASP A 303 -24.63 -1.37 29.04
C ASP A 303 -24.98 -1.56 30.52
N ASP A 304 -26.06 -2.30 30.78
CA ASP A 304 -26.61 -2.52 32.14
C ASP A 304 -25.55 -3.14 33.08
N GLY A 305 -24.73 -2.29 33.71
CA GLY A 305 -23.70 -2.66 34.68
C GLY A 305 -22.34 -3.01 34.07
N GLY A 306 -22.17 -2.92 32.75
CA GLY A 306 -20.89 -3.11 32.05
C GLY A 306 -20.09 -1.82 31.95
N THR A 307 -18.82 -1.98 31.55
CA THR A 307 -17.91 -0.85 31.31
C THR A 307 -17.89 -0.47 29.83
N VAL A 308 -18.02 0.83 29.55
CA VAL A 308 -17.89 1.37 28.19
C VAL A 308 -16.55 2.09 28.08
N SER A 309 -15.77 1.75 27.08
CA SER A 309 -14.50 2.42 26.80
C SER A 309 -14.51 3.07 25.41
N LEU A 310 -13.91 4.25 25.34
CA LEU A 310 -13.65 4.95 24.08
C LEU A 310 -12.26 4.56 23.59
N ASP A 311 -12.22 3.64 22.62
CA ASP A 311 -10.96 3.11 22.09
C ASP A 311 -10.27 4.12 21.15
N ARG A 312 -11.05 4.91 20.40
CA ARG A 312 -10.53 5.89 19.43
C ARG A 312 -11.52 7.05 19.27
N LEU A 313 -11.00 8.25 19.23
CA LEU A 313 -11.77 9.45 18.90
C LEU A 313 -10.96 10.29 17.91
N GLU A 314 -11.52 10.49 16.74
CA GLU A 314 -10.95 11.33 15.69
C GLU A 314 -11.93 12.42 15.34
N THR A 315 -11.45 13.65 15.32
CA THR A 315 -12.21 14.82 14.91
C THR A 315 -11.46 15.52 13.80
N VAL A 316 -12.11 15.75 12.68
CA VAL A 316 -11.54 16.41 11.50
C VAL A 316 -12.47 17.53 11.08
N GLY A 317 -11.94 18.73 11.02
CA GLY A 317 -12.71 19.90 10.55
C GLY A 317 -13.02 19.76 9.04
N PRO A 318 -14.17 20.27 8.54
CA PRO A 318 -14.57 20.13 7.14
C PRO A 318 -13.53 20.66 6.17
N LYS A 319 -12.92 21.80 6.47
CA LYS A 319 -11.86 22.39 5.63
C LYS A 319 -10.63 21.48 5.53
N VAL A 320 -10.26 20.82 6.63
CA VAL A 320 -9.14 19.87 6.63
C VAL A 320 -9.49 18.64 5.79
N GLY A 321 -10.73 18.14 5.85
CA GLY A 321 -11.19 17.04 5.01
C GLY A 321 -11.09 17.39 3.52
N ASP A 322 -11.52 18.56 3.11
CA ASP A 322 -11.39 19.03 1.72
C ASP A 322 -9.92 19.18 1.28
N ASP A 323 -9.06 19.71 2.14
CA ASP A 323 -7.63 19.86 1.88
C ASP A 323 -6.95 18.48 1.75
N LEU A 324 -7.32 17.51 2.61
CA LEU A 324 -6.81 16.14 2.55
C LEU A 324 -7.25 15.41 1.28
N ARG A 325 -8.53 15.57 0.89
CA ARG A 325 -9.06 15.01 -0.35
C ARG A 325 -8.34 15.56 -1.57
N SER A 326 -8.16 16.88 -1.62
CA SER A 326 -7.42 17.54 -2.70
C SER A 326 -5.97 17.06 -2.77
N SER A 327 -5.28 16.97 -1.62
CA SER A 327 -3.91 16.49 -1.53
C SER A 327 -3.78 15.02 -1.96
N ALA A 328 -4.72 14.16 -1.58
CA ALA A 328 -4.73 12.76 -2.00
C ALA A 328 -4.90 12.61 -3.51
N LEU A 329 -5.81 13.38 -4.11
CA LEU A 329 -6.01 13.40 -5.56
C LEU A 329 -4.77 13.92 -6.31
N GLU A 330 -4.14 14.98 -5.80
CA GLU A 330 -2.89 15.51 -6.36
C GLU A 330 -1.75 14.48 -6.22
N ALA A 331 -1.65 13.76 -5.10
CA ALA A 331 -0.67 12.69 -4.93
C ALA A 331 -0.81 11.59 -5.98
N ILE A 332 -2.04 11.13 -6.25
CA ILE A 332 -2.33 10.15 -7.31
C ILE A 332 -1.88 10.69 -8.67
N TYR A 333 -2.19 11.94 -8.97
CA TYR A 333 -1.79 12.57 -10.23
C TYR A 333 -0.26 12.64 -10.37
N TYR A 334 0.47 13.13 -9.36
CA TYR A 334 1.92 13.21 -9.41
C TYR A 334 2.58 11.82 -9.48
N ALA A 335 2.01 10.81 -8.82
CA ALA A 335 2.48 9.45 -8.93
C ALA A 335 2.38 8.93 -10.37
N LEU A 336 1.22 9.11 -10.99
CA LEU A 336 0.98 8.73 -12.39
C LEU A 336 1.93 9.48 -13.33
N LEU A 337 2.08 10.78 -13.15
CA LEU A 337 2.99 11.61 -13.94
C LEU A 337 4.42 11.11 -13.87
N LEU A 338 4.97 11.00 -12.67
CA LEU A 338 6.38 10.66 -12.47
C LEU A 338 6.68 9.21 -12.93
N ILE A 339 5.76 8.27 -12.68
CA ILE A 339 5.90 6.90 -13.20
C ILE A 339 5.89 6.91 -14.73
N THR A 340 4.97 7.66 -15.36
CA THR A 340 4.88 7.74 -16.83
C THR A 340 6.14 8.34 -17.44
N VAL A 341 6.65 9.42 -16.85
CA VAL A 341 7.92 10.07 -17.26
C VAL A 341 9.09 9.10 -17.11
N TYR A 342 9.18 8.42 -15.96
CA TYR A 342 10.23 7.46 -15.70
C TYR A 342 10.22 6.30 -16.71
N ILE A 343 9.05 5.68 -16.92
CA ILE A 343 8.90 4.56 -17.85
C ILE A 343 9.23 4.97 -19.29
N SER A 344 8.73 6.14 -19.72
CA SER A 344 9.04 6.68 -21.05
C SER A 344 10.55 6.93 -21.25
N GLY A 345 11.20 7.54 -20.27
CA GLY A 345 12.63 7.78 -20.31
C GLY A 345 13.45 6.48 -20.30
N ARG A 346 13.07 5.56 -19.39
CA ARG A 346 13.85 4.35 -19.09
C ARG A 346 13.69 3.25 -20.14
N PHE A 347 12.46 2.92 -20.52
CA PHE A 347 12.18 1.78 -21.40
C PHE A 347 12.13 2.18 -22.88
N GLU A 348 11.69 3.39 -23.20
CA GLU A 348 11.65 3.88 -24.58
C GLU A 348 12.90 4.69 -24.96
N GLN A 349 13.79 4.94 -24.01
CA GLN A 349 15.02 5.72 -24.19
C GLN A 349 14.76 7.16 -24.71
N ARG A 350 13.58 7.72 -24.42
CA ARG A 350 13.10 9.01 -24.96
C ARG A 350 12.98 10.07 -23.86
N TRP A 351 14.07 10.38 -23.20
CA TRP A 351 14.09 11.38 -22.11
C TRP A 351 13.60 12.76 -22.55
N GLY A 352 13.86 13.17 -23.81
CA GLY A 352 13.36 14.45 -24.35
C GLY A 352 11.81 14.46 -24.46
N THR A 353 11.19 13.39 -24.93
CA THR A 353 9.72 13.27 -25.00
C THR A 353 9.11 13.14 -23.61
N ALA A 354 9.78 12.45 -22.69
CA ALA A 354 9.37 12.37 -21.29
C ALA A 354 9.37 13.75 -20.60
N ALA A 355 10.41 14.55 -20.82
CA ALA A 355 10.50 15.92 -20.31
C ALA A 355 9.41 16.84 -20.92
N LEU A 356 9.16 16.72 -22.24
CA LEU A 356 8.06 17.44 -22.91
C LEU A 356 6.69 17.06 -22.33
N LEU A 357 6.45 15.78 -22.07
CA LEU A 357 5.22 15.27 -21.46
C LEU A 357 5.07 15.87 -20.06
N ALA A 358 6.12 15.80 -19.23
CA ALA A 358 6.11 16.39 -17.88
C ALA A 358 5.81 17.91 -17.94
N GLY A 359 6.48 18.64 -18.83
CA GLY A 359 6.27 20.08 -19.01
C GLY A 359 4.83 20.41 -19.47
N ALA A 360 4.32 19.70 -20.47
CA ALA A 360 2.96 19.90 -20.97
C ALA A 360 1.89 19.63 -19.90
N LEU A 361 2.05 18.55 -19.14
CA LEU A 361 1.11 18.20 -18.07
C LEU A 361 1.16 19.21 -16.91
N THR A 362 2.35 19.61 -16.49
CA THR A 362 2.52 20.64 -15.44
C THR A 362 1.93 21.99 -15.90
N ALA A 363 2.20 22.41 -17.14
CA ALA A 363 1.63 23.63 -17.69
C ALA A 363 0.09 23.56 -17.75
N THR A 364 -0.47 22.41 -18.14
CA THR A 364 -1.92 22.21 -18.17
C THR A 364 -2.53 22.29 -16.78
N MET A 365 -1.91 21.68 -15.76
CA MET A 365 -2.38 21.77 -14.38
C MET A 365 -2.40 23.20 -13.85
N ILE A 366 -1.33 23.95 -14.13
CA ILE A 366 -1.23 25.37 -13.73
C ILE A 366 -2.29 26.20 -14.47
N ALA A 367 -2.45 26.02 -15.78
CA ALA A 367 -3.44 26.76 -16.57
C ALA A 367 -4.87 26.51 -16.09
N LEU A 368 -5.24 25.23 -15.86
CA LEU A 368 -6.56 24.87 -15.34
C LEU A 368 -6.79 25.38 -13.91
N GLN A 369 -5.75 25.44 -13.09
CA GLN A 369 -5.83 26.06 -11.77
C GLN A 369 -6.13 27.56 -11.85
N TRP A 370 -5.49 28.27 -12.76
CA TRP A 370 -5.75 29.70 -13.00
C TRP A 370 -7.17 29.94 -13.55
N MET A 371 -7.71 28.99 -14.29
CA MET A 371 -9.10 29.02 -14.77
C MET A 371 -10.14 28.67 -13.70
N GLY A 372 -9.72 28.35 -12.47
CA GLY A 372 -10.63 28.00 -11.38
C GLY A 372 -11.28 26.62 -11.52
N VAL A 373 -10.71 25.73 -12.34
CA VAL A 373 -11.25 24.36 -12.50
C VAL A 373 -11.02 23.56 -11.21
N PRO A 374 -12.04 22.87 -10.68
CA PRO A 374 -11.89 22.07 -9.46
C PRO A 374 -10.86 20.95 -9.64
N THR A 375 -10.27 20.47 -8.54
CA THR A 375 -9.15 19.51 -8.54
C THR A 375 -9.48 18.24 -9.32
N GLU A 376 -10.68 17.69 -9.16
CA GLU A 376 -11.14 16.51 -9.89
C GLU A 376 -11.12 16.71 -11.41
N GLY A 377 -11.61 17.88 -11.86
CA GLY A 377 -11.63 18.23 -13.29
C GLY A 377 -10.21 18.40 -13.85
N ARG A 378 -9.29 19.00 -13.07
CA ARG A 378 -7.88 19.15 -13.46
C ARG A 378 -7.20 17.80 -13.64
N ILE A 379 -7.41 16.88 -12.69
CA ILE A 379 -6.83 15.53 -12.73
C ILE A 379 -7.38 14.73 -13.89
N LEU A 380 -8.71 14.75 -14.11
CA LEU A 380 -9.32 14.07 -15.25
C LEU A 380 -8.77 14.59 -16.57
N ALA A 381 -8.66 15.91 -16.74
CA ALA A 381 -8.09 16.52 -17.94
C ALA A 381 -6.61 16.13 -18.13
N ALA A 382 -5.83 16.09 -17.04
CA ALA A 382 -4.44 15.67 -17.10
C ALA A 382 -4.28 14.19 -17.43
N LEU A 383 -5.13 13.30 -16.91
CA LEU A 383 -5.15 11.87 -17.27
C LEU A 383 -5.48 11.67 -18.77
N LEU A 384 -6.51 12.33 -19.26
CA LEU A 384 -6.88 12.27 -20.67
C LEU A 384 -5.76 12.80 -21.58
N LEU A 385 -5.14 13.91 -21.18
CA LEU A 385 -4.00 14.47 -21.91
C LEU A 385 -2.80 13.52 -21.89
N THR A 386 -2.51 12.88 -20.77
CA THR A 386 -1.44 11.87 -20.66
C THR A 386 -1.67 10.72 -21.63
N LEU A 387 -2.87 10.15 -21.66
CA LEU A 387 -3.23 9.08 -22.58
C LEU A 387 -3.12 9.53 -24.03
N PHE A 388 -3.60 10.74 -24.34
CA PHE A 388 -3.48 11.35 -25.68
C PHE A 388 -2.02 11.54 -26.08
N LEU A 389 -1.17 12.07 -25.21
CA LEU A 389 0.25 12.27 -25.49
C LEU A 389 0.99 10.94 -25.64
N CYS A 390 0.70 9.95 -24.80
CA CYS A 390 1.25 8.60 -24.94
C CYS A 390 0.88 7.98 -26.30
N TRP A 391 -0.39 8.13 -26.73
CA TRP A 391 -0.82 7.70 -28.05
C TRP A 391 -0.15 8.49 -29.18
N ARG A 392 -0.09 9.83 -29.07
CA ARG A 392 0.48 10.73 -30.09
C ARG A 392 1.97 10.51 -30.31
N PHE A 393 2.72 10.27 -29.23
CA PHE A 393 4.18 10.02 -29.27
C PHE A 393 4.51 8.52 -29.40
N ARG A 394 3.52 7.65 -29.47
CA ARG A 394 3.68 6.18 -29.52
C ARG A 394 4.51 5.63 -28.36
N LEU A 395 4.23 6.10 -27.15
CA LEU A 395 4.86 5.66 -25.91
C LEU A 395 4.12 4.41 -25.39
N SER A 396 4.44 3.25 -25.96
CA SER A 396 3.68 2.01 -25.73
C SER A 396 3.86 1.46 -24.31
N PHE A 397 5.06 1.55 -23.75
CA PHE A 397 5.34 1.10 -22.38
C PHE A 397 4.66 2.01 -21.34
N ALA A 398 4.77 3.32 -21.52
CA ALA A 398 4.11 4.29 -20.67
C ALA A 398 2.58 4.18 -20.73
N ALA A 399 2.01 4.00 -21.93
CA ALA A 399 0.58 3.77 -22.10
C ALA A 399 0.11 2.47 -21.43
N GLY A 400 0.89 1.39 -21.55
CA GLY A 400 0.62 0.12 -20.89
C GLY A 400 0.65 0.23 -19.36
N ALA A 401 1.64 0.92 -18.81
CA ALA A 401 1.74 1.16 -17.36
C ALA A 401 0.57 2.00 -16.83
N MET A 402 0.20 3.07 -17.55
CA MET A 402 -0.97 3.89 -17.22
C MET A 402 -2.26 3.07 -17.24
N ALA A 403 -2.46 2.26 -18.28
CA ALA A 403 -3.64 1.40 -18.39
C ALA A 403 -3.72 0.38 -17.24
N SER A 404 -2.60 -0.23 -16.87
CA SER A 404 -2.50 -1.15 -15.73
C SER A 404 -2.86 -0.44 -14.42
N LEU A 405 -2.32 0.74 -14.18
CA LEU A 405 -2.53 1.48 -12.95
C LEU A 405 -3.97 1.99 -12.81
N ILE A 406 -4.58 2.46 -13.92
CA ILE A 406 -6.00 2.82 -13.95
C ILE A 406 -6.87 1.58 -13.67
N PHE A 407 -6.52 0.44 -14.26
CA PHE A 407 -7.19 -0.83 -14.01
C PHE A 407 -7.14 -1.23 -12.54
N ASP A 408 -5.96 -1.19 -11.91
CA ASP A 408 -5.76 -1.57 -10.51
C ASP A 408 -6.55 -0.66 -9.57
N VAL A 409 -6.46 0.66 -9.75
CA VAL A 409 -7.21 1.64 -8.95
C VAL A 409 -8.72 1.44 -9.11
N THR A 410 -9.20 1.28 -10.35
CA THR A 410 -10.62 1.11 -10.65
C THR A 410 -11.14 -0.20 -10.04
N THR A 411 -10.39 -1.30 -10.17
CA THR A 411 -10.76 -2.61 -9.63
C THR A 411 -10.81 -2.57 -8.10
N THR A 412 -9.78 -2.00 -7.47
CA THR A 412 -9.70 -1.88 -6.01
C THR A 412 -10.84 -1.02 -5.45
N THR A 413 -11.10 0.14 -6.07
CA THR A 413 -12.21 1.02 -5.66
C THR A 413 -13.56 0.34 -5.86
N SER A 414 -13.73 -0.40 -6.96
CA SER A 414 -14.96 -1.15 -7.23
C SER A 414 -15.21 -2.24 -6.17
N LEU A 415 -14.16 -2.97 -5.78
CA LEU A 415 -14.25 -3.97 -4.73
C LEU A 415 -14.60 -3.34 -3.38
N LEU A 416 -13.99 -2.22 -3.03
CA LEU A 416 -14.31 -1.49 -1.80
C LEU A 416 -15.77 -1.04 -1.76
N VAL A 417 -16.31 -0.55 -2.88
CA VAL A 417 -17.74 -0.15 -2.98
C VAL A 417 -18.69 -1.35 -2.82
N ILE A 418 -18.32 -2.52 -3.32
CA ILE A 418 -19.15 -3.73 -3.24
C ILE A 418 -19.12 -4.33 -1.83
N LEU A 419 -17.95 -4.36 -1.21
CA LEU A 419 -17.74 -5.00 0.09
C LEU A 419 -18.21 -4.13 1.26
N GLY A 420 -18.21 -2.83 1.11
CA GLY A 420 -18.73 -2.03 2.17
C GLY A 420 -18.43 -0.86 2.64
#